data_744bf22cf53a8bcf768830677a785b7e
#
_entry.id   744bf22cf53a8bcf768830677a785b7e
#
_cell.length_a   1.000
_cell.length_b   1.000
_cell.length_c   1.000
_cell.angle_alpha   90.00
_cell.angle_beta   90.00
_cell.angle_gamma   90.00
#
_symmetry.space_group_name_H-M   'P 1'
#
loop_
_entity.id
_entity.type
_entity.pdbx_description
1 polymer ?
#
loop_
_entity_poly.entity_id
_entity_poly.type
_entity_poly.pdbx_seq_one_letter_code
_entity_poly.pdbx_strand_id
1 'polypeptide(L)'
;MTNRIIIGLLGLALCIGLVLSAQDGSAEWYADAYAGAVWTENTDLTVTSSLGTTTTYQGLDVHNNWTAGGRGGYWLDKPKLDWLGFGLDVFFFHLKTPPGQQVGVTGTGGTTTQVAHWSLPAWGIGFDVLRLRLPLLRDEQFVHGRLQPYLAAGPTVFITYAGQNSFVQPTGQSDTNVSVGAKVDAGATVMVTKRIGAFAQYRFTHFTSELDYRNNNPAPATETFKATYDSHHIIAGLSLRF
;
A
#
# COMPACT_ATOMS: atom_id res chain seq x y z
N MET A 1 8.24 -11.49 -20.44
CA MET A 1 7.98 -10.08 -20.20
C MET A 1 6.63 -9.59 -20.74
N THR A 2 6.17 -10.07 -21.89
CA THR A 2 4.97 -9.62 -22.61
C THR A 2 3.64 -9.82 -21.84
N ASN A 3 3.45 -10.91 -21.12
CA ASN A 3 2.19 -11.20 -20.41
C ASN A 3 1.90 -10.28 -19.21
N ARG A 4 2.93 -9.69 -18.60
CA ARG A 4 2.75 -8.80 -17.42
C ARG A 4 2.27 -7.39 -17.81
N ILE A 5 2.66 -6.92 -19.01
CA ILE A 5 2.20 -5.65 -19.56
C ILE A 5 0.72 -5.72 -19.95
N ILE A 6 0.28 -6.88 -20.49
CA ILE A 6 -1.11 -7.11 -20.90
C ILE A 6 -2.06 -7.10 -19.71
N ILE A 7 -1.66 -7.67 -18.56
CA ILE A 7 -2.47 -7.66 -17.32
C ILE A 7 -2.64 -6.23 -16.79
N GLY A 8 -1.57 -5.41 -16.81
CA GLY A 8 -1.65 -4.01 -16.40
C GLY A 8 -2.55 -3.16 -17.32
N LEU A 9 -2.49 -3.38 -18.63
CA LEU A 9 -3.33 -2.70 -19.62
C LEU A 9 -4.80 -3.13 -19.54
N LEU A 10 -5.07 -4.41 -19.27
CA LEU A 10 -6.42 -4.92 -19.04
C LEU A 10 -7.04 -4.35 -17.76
N GLY A 11 -6.27 -4.21 -16.68
CA GLY A 11 -6.71 -3.55 -15.44
C GLY A 11 -7.06 -2.09 -15.66
N LEU A 12 -6.23 -1.35 -16.41
CA LEU A 12 -6.47 0.05 -16.75
C LEU A 12 -7.69 0.21 -17.67
N ALA A 13 -7.86 -0.65 -18.67
CA ALA A 13 -9.00 -0.66 -19.57
C ALA A 13 -10.32 -1.00 -18.85
N LEU A 14 -10.28 -1.91 -17.86
CA LEU A 14 -11.44 -2.24 -17.04
C LEU A 14 -11.86 -1.05 -16.15
N CYS A 15 -10.90 -0.34 -15.56
CA CYS A 15 -11.16 0.88 -14.79
C CYS A 15 -11.77 1.99 -15.66
N ILE A 16 -11.25 2.20 -16.87
CA ILE A 16 -11.77 3.20 -17.82
C ILE A 16 -13.15 2.78 -18.33
N GLY A 17 -13.40 1.51 -18.61
CA GLY A 17 -14.70 0.98 -19.04
C GLY A 17 -15.80 1.13 -17.99
N LEU A 18 -15.47 0.94 -16.71
CA LEU A 18 -16.39 1.15 -15.58
C LEU A 18 -16.77 2.64 -15.41
N VAL A 19 -15.84 3.56 -15.69
CA VAL A 19 -16.08 5.01 -15.62
C VAL A 19 -17.00 5.50 -16.75
N LEU A 20 -16.93 4.88 -17.93
CA LEU A 20 -17.72 5.31 -19.11
C LEU A 20 -19.16 4.76 -19.13
N SER A 21 -19.47 3.71 -18.37
CA SER A 21 -20.81 3.11 -18.31
C SER A 21 -21.75 3.74 -17.28
N ALA A 22 -21.31 4.74 -16.52
CA ALA A 22 -22.07 5.37 -15.43
C ALA A 22 -22.97 6.51 -15.90
N GLN A 23 -23.84 6.30 -16.89
CA GLN A 23 -24.79 7.32 -17.34
C GLN A 23 -26.20 7.24 -16.73
N ASP A 24 -26.49 6.20 -15.93
CA ASP A 24 -27.80 6.07 -15.28
C ASP A 24 -27.68 6.40 -13.78
N GLY A 25 -28.22 7.54 -13.43
CA GLY A 25 -28.36 8.32 -12.19
C GLY A 25 -28.52 7.63 -10.83
N SER A 26 -27.80 6.55 -10.53
CA SER A 26 -27.86 5.87 -9.22
C SER A 26 -26.55 5.83 -8.45
N ALA A 27 -25.49 6.49 -8.92
CA ALA A 27 -24.19 6.48 -8.27
C ALA A 27 -23.40 7.78 -8.57
N GLU A 28 -22.73 8.34 -7.55
CA GLU A 28 -21.76 9.43 -7.70
C GLU A 28 -20.37 8.79 -7.85
N TRP A 29 -19.80 8.85 -9.05
CA TRP A 29 -18.45 8.34 -9.30
C TRP A 29 -17.40 9.34 -8.83
N TYR A 30 -16.26 8.82 -8.39
CA TYR A 30 -15.13 9.64 -8.01
C TYR A 30 -13.81 9.07 -8.52
N ALA A 31 -12.85 9.98 -8.74
CA ALA A 31 -11.46 9.67 -9.00
C ALA A 31 -10.58 10.59 -8.14
N ASP A 32 -9.66 10.01 -7.41
CA ASP A 32 -8.76 10.71 -6.52
C ASP A 32 -7.31 10.50 -6.98
N ALA A 33 -6.49 11.56 -6.90
CA ALA A 33 -5.03 11.49 -7.04
C ALA A 33 -4.39 12.11 -5.82
N TYR A 34 -3.32 11.49 -5.31
CA TYR A 34 -2.75 11.90 -4.03
C TYR A 34 -1.26 11.58 -3.89
N ALA A 35 -0.64 12.28 -2.95
CA ALA A 35 0.69 11.99 -2.45
C ALA A 35 0.77 12.27 -0.95
N GLY A 36 1.82 11.80 -0.30
CA GLY A 36 2.00 11.99 1.13
C GLY A 36 3.29 11.42 1.68
N ALA A 37 3.37 11.39 3.00
CA ALA A 37 4.46 10.77 3.75
C ALA A 37 4.03 9.41 4.30
N VAL A 38 4.97 8.48 4.39
CA VAL A 38 4.82 7.18 5.01
C VAL A 38 5.91 6.96 6.03
N TRP A 39 5.56 6.40 7.17
CA TRP A 39 6.48 5.85 8.15
C TRP A 39 6.03 4.44 8.51
N THR A 40 6.99 3.56 8.73
CA THR A 40 6.75 2.16 9.04
C THR A 40 7.33 1.87 10.41
N GLU A 41 6.64 1.09 11.21
CA GLU A 41 7.14 0.64 12.51
C GLU A 41 8.38 -0.24 12.35
N ASN A 42 9.21 -0.29 13.38
CA ASN A 42 10.35 -1.19 13.40
C ASN A 42 9.88 -2.63 13.27
N THR A 43 10.56 -3.39 12.42
CA THR A 43 10.18 -4.77 12.14
C THR A 43 11.33 -5.72 12.36
N ASP A 44 11.02 -6.98 12.62
CA ASP A 44 11.99 -8.06 12.66
C ASP A 44 12.02 -8.76 11.30
N LEU A 45 13.23 -8.97 10.77
CA LEU A 45 13.45 -9.74 9.56
C LEU A 45 13.94 -11.12 9.92
N THR A 46 13.17 -12.14 9.62
CA THR A 46 13.55 -13.54 9.80
C THR A 46 14.06 -14.12 8.49
N VAL A 47 15.25 -14.68 8.53
CA VAL A 47 15.88 -15.37 7.40
C VAL A 47 15.97 -16.84 7.72
N THR A 48 15.30 -17.68 6.95
CA THR A 48 15.31 -19.14 7.11
C THR A 48 16.00 -19.78 5.92
N SER A 49 17.06 -20.54 6.18
CA SER A 49 17.75 -21.33 5.16
C SER A 49 17.12 -22.70 5.00
N SER A 50 17.06 -23.21 3.76
CA SER A 50 16.67 -24.60 3.46
C SER A 50 17.57 -25.66 4.13
N LEU A 51 18.72 -25.26 4.68
CA LEU A 51 19.61 -26.10 5.50
C LEU A 51 19.21 -26.17 6.96
N GLY A 52 18.07 -25.56 7.36
CA GLY A 52 17.51 -25.63 8.71
C GLY A 52 18.04 -24.60 9.68
N THR A 53 18.81 -23.59 9.22
CA THR A 53 19.23 -22.47 10.07
C THR A 53 18.25 -21.31 9.97
N THR A 54 17.97 -20.68 11.11
CA THR A 54 17.15 -19.47 11.18
C THR A 54 17.94 -18.35 11.83
N THR A 55 17.92 -17.18 11.22
CA THR A 55 18.56 -15.97 11.71
C THR A 55 17.53 -14.84 11.76
N THR A 56 17.45 -14.14 12.89
CA THR A 56 16.52 -13.00 13.05
C THR A 56 17.33 -11.70 13.22
N TYR A 57 17.05 -10.73 12.38
CA TYR A 57 17.52 -9.35 12.46
C TYR A 57 16.46 -8.56 13.21
N GLN A 58 16.79 -8.10 14.42
CA GLN A 58 15.82 -7.51 15.34
C GLN A 58 15.77 -5.98 15.20
N GLY A 59 14.56 -5.43 15.21
CA GLY A 59 14.35 -3.99 15.30
C GLY A 59 14.87 -3.22 14.08
N LEU A 60 14.67 -3.73 12.87
CA LEU A 60 14.93 -2.98 11.63
C LEU A 60 14.09 -1.70 11.63
N ASP A 61 14.78 -0.54 11.71
CA ASP A 61 14.17 0.77 11.54
C ASP A 61 13.92 1.00 10.04
N VAL A 62 12.67 1.23 9.67
CA VAL A 62 12.27 1.51 8.30
C VAL A 62 12.03 3.01 8.16
N HIS A 63 12.92 3.67 7.44
CA HIS A 63 12.97 5.13 7.31
C HIS A 63 11.70 5.69 6.68
N ASN A 64 11.33 6.89 7.14
CA ASN A 64 10.23 7.68 6.57
C ASN A 64 10.48 7.93 5.08
N ASN A 65 9.44 7.77 4.28
CA ASN A 65 9.50 7.95 2.84
C ASN A 65 8.22 8.64 2.34
N TRP A 66 8.09 8.76 1.03
CA TRP A 66 6.90 9.27 0.38
C TRP A 66 6.00 8.13 -0.13
N THR A 67 4.72 8.43 -0.27
CA THR A 67 3.72 7.58 -0.92
C THR A 67 2.98 8.39 -1.97
N ALA A 68 2.55 7.76 -3.04
CA ALA A 68 1.66 8.35 -4.03
C ALA A 68 0.74 7.29 -4.62
N GLY A 69 -0.41 7.73 -5.12
CA GLY A 69 -1.36 6.81 -5.70
C GLY A 69 -2.57 7.48 -6.33
N GLY A 70 -3.48 6.64 -6.78
CA GLY A 70 -4.77 7.04 -7.31
C GLY A 70 -5.85 6.06 -6.90
N ARG A 71 -7.03 6.58 -6.72
CA ARG A 71 -8.19 5.79 -6.29
C ARG A 71 -9.39 6.17 -7.14
N GLY A 72 -10.19 5.19 -7.52
CA GLY A 72 -11.47 5.36 -8.19
C GLY A 72 -12.56 4.55 -7.52
N GLY A 73 -13.78 5.04 -7.58
CA GLY A 73 -14.89 4.32 -6.96
C GLY A 73 -16.20 5.05 -7.14
N TYR A 74 -17.20 4.63 -6.39
CA TYR A 74 -18.53 5.23 -6.43
C TYR A 74 -19.18 5.27 -5.07
N TRP A 75 -20.03 6.26 -4.87
CA TRP A 75 -20.94 6.40 -3.74
C TRP A 75 -22.35 6.04 -4.20
N LEU A 76 -23.07 5.29 -3.39
CA LEU A 76 -24.47 4.99 -3.70
C LEU A 76 -25.29 6.29 -3.60
N ASP A 77 -25.95 6.64 -4.69
CA ASP A 77 -26.88 7.78 -4.73
C ASP A 77 -28.33 7.32 -4.54
N LYS A 78 -28.54 6.60 -3.43
CA LYS A 78 -29.89 6.15 -3.02
C LYS A 78 -30.27 6.83 -1.73
N PRO A 79 -31.54 7.29 -1.58
CA PRO A 79 -32.04 7.80 -0.31
C PRO A 79 -31.70 6.81 0.83
N LYS A 80 -31.06 7.28 1.88
CA LYS A 80 -30.58 6.51 3.06
C LYS A 80 -29.30 5.67 2.87
N LEU A 81 -28.68 5.64 1.68
CA LEU A 81 -27.44 4.91 1.41
C LEU A 81 -26.33 5.80 0.79
N ASP A 82 -26.57 7.10 0.67
CA ASP A 82 -25.61 8.09 0.13
C ASP A 82 -24.32 8.23 0.95
N TRP A 83 -24.29 7.63 2.14
CA TRP A 83 -23.14 7.51 3.02
C TRP A 83 -22.25 6.30 2.74
N LEU A 84 -22.71 5.33 1.90
CA LEU A 84 -22.00 4.08 1.59
C LEU A 84 -21.38 4.16 0.20
N GLY A 85 -20.14 3.75 0.06
CA GLY A 85 -19.41 3.68 -1.20
C GLY A 85 -18.42 2.53 -1.23
N PHE A 86 -17.79 2.36 -2.40
CA PHE A 86 -16.79 1.35 -2.70
C PHE A 86 -15.68 1.98 -3.53
N GLY A 87 -14.48 1.38 -3.50
CA GLY A 87 -13.36 1.89 -4.27
C GLY A 87 -12.28 0.88 -4.55
N LEU A 88 -11.50 1.19 -5.58
CA LEU A 88 -10.24 0.55 -5.91
C LEU A 88 -9.13 1.59 -5.81
N ASP A 89 -8.07 1.24 -5.13
CA ASP A 89 -6.96 2.12 -4.80
C ASP A 89 -5.64 1.49 -5.25
N VAL A 90 -4.84 2.20 -6.01
CA VAL A 90 -3.50 1.76 -6.41
C VAL A 90 -2.48 2.77 -5.89
N PHE A 91 -1.53 2.31 -5.10
CA PHE A 91 -0.54 3.17 -4.47
C PHE A 91 0.84 2.52 -4.43
N PHE A 92 1.84 3.38 -4.27
CA PHE A 92 3.24 3.01 -4.17
C PHE A 92 3.87 3.67 -2.95
N PHE A 93 4.77 2.95 -2.29
CA PHE A 93 5.68 3.47 -1.29
C PHE A 93 6.97 2.65 -1.23
N HIS A 94 7.97 3.14 -0.52
CA HIS A 94 9.28 2.51 -0.47
C HIS A 94 9.68 2.26 0.98
N LEU A 95 9.97 1.00 1.30
CA LEU A 95 10.51 0.56 2.58
C LEU A 95 12.04 0.56 2.48
N LYS A 96 12.72 1.32 3.32
CA LYS A 96 14.18 1.44 3.27
C LYS A 96 14.75 1.67 4.66
N THR A 97 15.78 0.91 5.03
CA THR A 97 16.55 1.17 6.26
C THR A 97 17.48 2.35 6.10
N PRO A 98 17.79 3.09 7.19
CA PRO A 98 18.84 4.12 7.17
C PRO A 98 20.20 3.52 6.79
N PRO A 99 21.06 4.31 6.13
CA PRO A 99 22.41 3.86 5.83
C PRO A 99 23.20 3.56 7.11
N GLY A 100 23.83 2.38 7.17
CA GLY A 100 24.71 2.01 8.28
C GLY A 100 23.96 1.61 9.57
N GLN A 101 22.66 1.33 9.50
CA GLN A 101 21.90 0.84 10.66
C GLN A 101 22.54 -0.43 11.21
N GLN A 102 22.79 -0.46 12.52
CA GLN A 102 23.22 -1.65 13.24
C GLN A 102 22.02 -2.33 13.87
N VAL A 103 21.89 -3.62 13.67
CA VAL A 103 20.80 -4.44 14.19
C VAL A 103 21.34 -5.64 14.97
N GLY A 104 20.62 -6.05 16.00
CA GLY A 104 20.88 -7.31 16.70
C GLY A 104 20.55 -8.49 15.80
N VAL A 105 21.46 -9.43 15.64
CA VAL A 105 21.28 -10.64 14.83
C VAL A 105 21.37 -11.84 15.73
N THR A 106 20.26 -12.57 15.87
CA THR A 106 20.17 -13.79 16.69
C THR A 106 20.05 -15.02 15.79
N GLY A 107 20.94 -15.98 15.97
CA GLY A 107 20.96 -17.23 15.22
C GLY A 107 21.51 -18.37 16.04
N THR A 108 21.78 -19.52 15.42
CA THR A 108 22.31 -20.73 16.08
C THR A 108 23.64 -20.55 16.82
N GLY A 109 24.40 -19.48 16.50
CA GLY A 109 25.69 -19.13 17.14
C GLY A 109 25.61 -18.08 18.26
N GLY A 110 24.40 -17.64 18.66
CA GLY A 110 24.19 -16.56 19.63
C GLY A 110 23.74 -15.26 19.01
N THR A 111 23.89 -14.16 19.77
CA THR A 111 23.50 -12.80 19.29
C THR A 111 24.75 -12.01 18.94
N THR A 112 24.77 -11.40 17.76
CA THR A 112 25.81 -10.50 17.27
C THR A 112 25.17 -9.21 16.77
N THR A 113 26.01 -8.20 16.44
CA THR A 113 25.54 -6.95 15.81
C THR A 113 26.05 -6.89 14.38
N GLN A 114 25.18 -6.59 13.44
CA GLN A 114 25.52 -6.43 12.01
C GLN A 114 24.94 -5.14 11.43
N VAL A 115 25.57 -4.64 10.38
CA VAL A 115 25.03 -3.53 9.60
C VAL A 115 23.96 -4.08 8.66
N ALA A 116 22.73 -3.58 8.80
CA ALA A 116 21.63 -3.94 7.94
C ALA A 116 21.47 -2.96 6.79
N HIS A 117 21.16 -3.47 5.63
CA HIS A 117 20.68 -2.70 4.49
C HIS A 117 19.43 -3.39 3.93
N TRP A 118 18.32 -2.65 3.88
CA TRP A 118 17.05 -3.15 3.37
C TRP A 118 16.40 -2.10 2.48
N SER A 119 15.99 -2.47 1.28
CA SER A 119 15.37 -1.56 0.33
C SER A 119 14.35 -2.30 -0.51
N LEU A 120 13.07 -2.01 -0.28
CA LEU A 120 11.96 -2.76 -0.84
C LEU A 120 10.86 -1.82 -1.34
N PRO A 121 10.77 -1.55 -2.66
CA PRO A 121 9.61 -0.89 -3.23
C PRO A 121 8.38 -1.77 -3.10
N ALA A 122 7.27 -1.16 -2.68
CA ALA A 122 5.99 -1.80 -2.46
C ALA A 122 4.87 -1.11 -3.24
N TRP A 123 4.11 -1.90 -3.98
CA TRP A 123 2.85 -1.50 -4.61
C TRP A 123 1.69 -2.10 -3.85
N GLY A 124 0.64 -1.30 -3.61
CA GLY A 124 -0.62 -1.77 -3.03
C GLY A 124 -1.76 -1.62 -4.01
N ILE A 125 -2.57 -2.67 -4.13
CA ILE A 125 -3.86 -2.64 -4.84
C ILE A 125 -4.93 -2.93 -3.79
N GLY A 126 -5.55 -1.87 -3.28
CA GLY A 126 -6.51 -1.92 -2.18
C GLY A 126 -7.95 -1.90 -2.69
N PHE A 127 -8.79 -2.72 -2.09
CA PHE A 127 -10.24 -2.76 -2.36
C PHE A 127 -10.96 -2.15 -1.16
N ASP A 128 -11.50 -0.94 -1.29
CA ASP A 128 -12.37 -0.33 -0.28
C ASP A 128 -13.74 -1.02 -0.33
N VAL A 129 -13.85 -2.20 0.30
CA VAL A 129 -15.09 -2.96 0.37
C VAL A 129 -16.10 -2.33 1.31
N LEU A 130 -15.64 -1.49 2.22
CA LEU A 130 -16.44 -0.65 3.08
C LEU A 130 -15.87 0.76 3.03
N ARG A 131 -16.63 1.70 2.46
CA ARG A 131 -16.31 3.12 2.46
C ARG A 131 -17.51 3.90 2.94
N LEU A 132 -17.37 4.61 4.03
CA LEU A 132 -18.43 5.35 4.72
C LEU A 132 -18.09 6.83 4.68
N ARG A 133 -19.05 7.70 4.31
CA ARG A 133 -18.92 9.15 4.43
C ARG A 133 -20.02 9.75 5.26
N LEU A 134 -19.73 10.85 5.93
CA LEU A 134 -20.70 11.69 6.63
C LEU A 134 -20.87 13.00 5.86
N PRO A 135 -21.95 13.18 5.08
CA PRO A 135 -22.18 14.40 4.32
C PRO A 135 -22.60 15.55 5.23
N LEU A 136 -21.68 16.46 5.53
CA LEU A 136 -21.90 17.65 6.35
C LEU A 136 -21.98 18.92 5.48
N LEU A 137 -22.58 19.98 5.99
CA LEU A 137 -22.72 21.28 5.32
C LEU A 137 -23.38 21.15 3.94
N ARG A 138 -24.54 20.48 3.90
CA ARG A 138 -25.36 20.33 2.70
C ARG A 138 -26.06 21.67 2.38
N ASP A 139 -26.04 22.06 1.11
CA ASP A 139 -26.79 23.18 0.56
C ASP A 139 -27.20 22.88 -0.90
N GLU A 140 -27.83 23.82 -1.59
CA GLU A 140 -28.24 23.64 -2.99
C GLU A 140 -27.07 23.44 -3.95
N GLN A 141 -25.89 23.92 -3.60
CA GLN A 141 -24.67 23.72 -4.40
C GLN A 141 -24.00 22.39 -4.07
N PHE A 142 -24.04 21.94 -2.83
CA PHE A 142 -23.38 20.73 -2.34
C PHE A 142 -24.39 19.74 -1.74
N VAL A 143 -25.18 19.12 -2.60
CA VAL A 143 -26.25 18.17 -2.19
C VAL A 143 -25.69 17.01 -1.36
N HIS A 144 -24.49 16.53 -1.70
CA HIS A 144 -23.80 15.46 -0.97
C HIS A 144 -22.87 15.97 0.15
N GLY A 145 -23.02 17.26 0.55
CA GLY A 145 -22.26 17.91 1.60
C GLY A 145 -20.93 18.50 1.12
N ARG A 146 -20.61 19.71 1.58
CA ARG A 146 -19.35 20.40 1.32
C ARG A 146 -18.18 19.79 2.08
N LEU A 147 -18.42 19.35 3.32
CA LEU A 147 -17.45 18.63 4.15
C LEU A 147 -17.88 17.17 4.28
N GLN A 148 -17.01 16.25 3.92
CA GLN A 148 -17.29 14.82 3.90
C GLN A 148 -16.20 14.04 4.64
N PRO A 149 -16.26 13.95 5.99
CA PRO A 149 -15.47 12.98 6.73
C PRO A 149 -15.78 11.57 6.26
N TYR A 150 -14.76 10.71 6.17
CA TYR A 150 -14.95 9.33 5.72
C TYR A 150 -14.03 8.34 6.45
N LEU A 151 -14.48 7.10 6.46
CA LEU A 151 -13.71 5.93 6.84
C LEU A 151 -13.76 4.92 5.69
N ALA A 152 -12.66 4.23 5.44
CA ALA A 152 -12.64 3.12 4.48
C ALA A 152 -11.78 1.98 5.01
N ALA A 153 -12.15 0.75 4.66
CA ALA A 153 -11.39 -0.43 5.02
C ALA A 153 -11.54 -1.52 3.96
N GLY A 154 -10.50 -2.33 3.82
CA GLY A 154 -10.57 -3.50 2.95
C GLY A 154 -9.25 -4.22 2.75
N PRO A 155 -9.30 -5.38 2.09
CA PRO A 155 -8.13 -6.15 1.73
C PRO A 155 -7.29 -5.39 0.70
N THR A 156 -5.98 -5.62 0.76
CA THR A 156 -5.02 -5.01 -0.16
C THR A 156 -4.04 -6.09 -0.62
N VAL A 157 -3.83 -6.19 -1.92
CA VAL A 157 -2.77 -7.01 -2.50
C VAL A 157 -1.51 -6.16 -2.54
N PHE A 158 -0.45 -6.62 -1.88
CA PHE A 158 0.86 -5.98 -1.90
C PHE A 158 1.80 -6.73 -2.83
N ILE A 159 2.49 -5.99 -3.69
CA ILE A 159 3.52 -6.50 -4.58
C ILE A 159 4.82 -5.83 -4.17
N THR A 160 5.72 -6.60 -3.58
CA THR A 160 7.04 -6.13 -3.17
C THR A 160 8.11 -6.68 -4.10
N TYR A 161 9.08 -5.84 -4.43
CA TYR A 161 10.18 -6.20 -5.31
C TYR A 161 11.51 -5.94 -4.60
N ALA A 162 12.34 -6.97 -4.54
CA ALA A 162 13.70 -6.86 -4.06
C ALA A 162 14.69 -7.02 -5.22
N GLY A 163 15.48 -5.96 -5.44
CA GLY A 163 16.55 -5.97 -6.44
C GLY A 163 17.86 -6.52 -5.86
N GLN A 164 18.91 -6.54 -6.68
CA GLN A 164 20.22 -7.14 -6.36
C GLN A 164 20.88 -6.56 -5.10
N ASN A 165 20.57 -5.32 -4.73
CA ASN A 165 21.16 -4.60 -3.57
C ASN A 165 20.11 -4.33 -2.48
N SER A 166 19.02 -5.10 -2.43
CA SER A 166 17.91 -4.85 -1.50
C SER A 166 18.13 -5.45 -0.11
N PHE A 167 19.18 -6.22 0.13
CA PHE A 167 19.40 -6.97 1.37
C PHE A 167 20.71 -6.62 2.07
N VAL A 168 20.82 -7.10 3.30
CA VAL A 168 22.00 -6.99 4.16
C VAL A 168 23.29 -7.41 3.45
N GLN A 169 23.20 -8.40 2.57
CA GLN A 169 24.31 -8.81 1.68
C GLN A 169 23.83 -8.88 0.23
N PRO A 170 24.58 -8.32 -0.72
CA PRO A 170 24.24 -8.40 -2.14
C PRO A 170 24.25 -9.85 -2.59
N THR A 171 23.11 -10.36 -3.03
CA THR A 171 22.99 -11.74 -3.52
C THR A 171 23.13 -11.85 -5.04
N GLY A 172 23.11 -10.71 -5.75
CA GLY A 172 23.10 -10.67 -7.22
C GLY A 172 21.80 -11.16 -7.87
N GLN A 173 20.77 -11.43 -7.10
CA GLN A 173 19.45 -11.90 -7.55
C GLN A 173 18.35 -10.88 -7.26
N SER A 174 17.20 -11.08 -7.87
CA SER A 174 15.99 -10.31 -7.62
C SER A 174 14.81 -11.25 -7.44
N ASP A 175 13.90 -10.88 -6.55
CA ASP A 175 12.66 -11.60 -6.32
C ASP A 175 11.47 -10.66 -6.17
N THR A 176 10.26 -11.19 -6.38
CA THR A 176 9.00 -10.46 -6.28
C THR A 176 8.02 -11.28 -5.46
N ASN A 177 7.57 -10.72 -4.37
CA ASN A 177 6.53 -11.32 -3.55
C ASN A 177 5.18 -10.65 -3.81
N VAL A 178 4.13 -11.45 -3.81
CA VAL A 178 2.73 -11.00 -3.84
C VAL A 178 2.04 -11.53 -2.59
N SER A 179 1.59 -10.63 -1.74
CA SER A 179 0.94 -10.98 -0.48
C SER A 179 -0.39 -10.24 -0.31
N VAL A 180 -1.25 -10.78 0.55
CA VAL A 180 -2.51 -10.14 0.93
C VAL A 180 -2.35 -9.54 2.32
N GLY A 181 -2.76 -8.29 2.45
CA GLY A 181 -2.79 -7.56 3.70
C GLY A 181 -4.09 -6.79 3.86
N ALA A 182 -4.09 -5.82 4.74
CA ALA A 182 -5.23 -4.98 5.05
C ALA A 182 -4.88 -3.49 4.96
N LYS A 183 -5.88 -2.67 4.67
CA LYS A 183 -5.81 -1.22 4.65
C LYS A 183 -7.01 -0.62 5.39
N VAL A 184 -6.75 0.42 6.18
CA VAL A 184 -7.77 1.25 6.82
C VAL A 184 -7.43 2.71 6.56
N ASP A 185 -8.39 3.48 6.08
CA ASP A 185 -8.28 4.91 5.80
C ASP A 185 -9.26 5.70 6.68
N ALA A 186 -8.84 6.83 7.22
CA ALA A 186 -9.68 7.81 7.88
C ALA A 186 -9.32 9.21 7.40
N GLY A 187 -10.30 10.00 6.94
CA GLY A 187 -10.01 11.30 6.37
C GLY A 187 -11.23 12.18 6.19
N ALA A 188 -11.02 13.31 5.51
CA ALA A 188 -12.09 14.22 5.16
C ALA A 188 -11.83 14.85 3.79
N THR A 189 -12.88 14.98 3.00
CA THR A 189 -12.89 15.71 1.73
C THR A 189 -13.65 17.02 1.91
N VAL A 190 -13.08 18.11 1.43
CA VAL A 190 -13.72 19.41 1.32
C VAL A 190 -13.97 19.70 -0.15
N MET A 191 -15.24 19.82 -0.54
CA MET A 191 -15.61 20.16 -1.91
C MET A 191 -15.38 21.67 -2.15
N VAL A 192 -14.55 21.99 -3.14
CA VAL A 192 -14.26 23.35 -3.59
C VAL A 192 -15.27 23.79 -4.65
N THR A 193 -15.64 22.87 -5.53
CA THR A 193 -16.72 23.02 -6.52
C THR A 193 -17.63 21.80 -6.45
N LYS A 194 -18.70 21.77 -7.24
CA LYS A 194 -19.58 20.57 -7.36
C LYS A 194 -18.83 19.30 -7.79
N ARG A 195 -17.71 19.46 -8.50
CA ARG A 195 -16.95 18.34 -9.10
C ARG A 195 -15.53 18.18 -8.53
N ILE A 196 -14.97 19.20 -7.88
CA ILE A 196 -13.58 19.19 -7.43
C ILE A 196 -13.56 19.36 -5.91
N GLY A 197 -12.90 18.46 -5.24
CA GLY A 197 -12.61 18.50 -3.81
C GLY A 197 -11.13 18.33 -3.52
N ALA A 198 -10.71 18.79 -2.35
CA ALA A 198 -9.41 18.47 -1.77
C ALA A 198 -9.64 17.58 -0.55
N PHE A 199 -8.75 16.64 -0.30
CA PHE A 199 -8.86 15.76 0.87
C PHE A 199 -7.53 15.59 1.58
N ALA A 200 -7.64 15.27 2.86
CA ALA A 200 -6.54 14.76 3.67
C ALA A 200 -7.00 13.51 4.41
N GLN A 201 -6.10 12.53 4.53
CA GLN A 201 -6.39 11.27 5.21
C GLN A 201 -5.16 10.70 5.91
N TYR A 202 -5.42 9.96 6.95
CA TYR A 202 -4.53 8.98 7.54
C TYR A 202 -4.86 7.59 6.98
N ARG A 203 -3.81 6.80 6.70
CA ARG A 203 -3.93 5.42 6.26
C ARG A 203 -3.05 4.54 7.13
N PHE A 204 -3.56 3.40 7.53
CA PHE A 204 -2.81 2.30 8.09
C PHE A 204 -2.80 1.13 7.11
N THR A 205 -1.63 0.49 6.93
CA THR A 205 -1.49 -0.73 6.12
C THR A 205 -0.73 -1.78 6.90
N HIS A 206 -1.18 -3.03 6.82
CA HIS A 206 -0.57 -4.20 7.44
C HIS A 206 -0.38 -5.30 6.41
N PHE A 207 0.85 -5.80 6.23
CA PHE A 207 1.13 -6.91 5.33
C PHE A 207 2.44 -7.61 5.69
N THR A 208 2.58 -8.86 5.23
CA THR A 208 3.82 -9.65 5.34
C THR A 208 4.42 -9.82 3.95
N SER A 209 5.73 -9.60 3.82
CA SER A 209 6.50 -9.91 2.61
C SER A 209 7.40 -11.11 2.88
N GLU A 210 7.45 -12.05 1.91
CA GLU A 210 8.26 -13.25 1.96
C GLU A 210 8.98 -13.40 0.62
N LEU A 211 10.31 -13.35 0.64
CA LEU A 211 11.16 -13.30 -0.54
C LEU A 211 12.18 -14.42 -0.49
N ASP A 212 12.32 -15.16 -1.59
CA ASP A 212 13.21 -16.31 -1.70
C ASP A 212 14.46 -15.98 -2.49
N TYR A 213 15.61 -16.31 -1.93
CA TYR A 213 16.91 -16.15 -2.56
C TYR A 213 17.68 -17.46 -2.60
N ARG A 214 18.31 -17.73 -3.73
CA ARG A 214 19.21 -18.86 -3.86
C ARG A 214 20.63 -18.42 -3.51
N ASN A 215 21.15 -18.94 -2.41
CA ASN A 215 22.54 -18.82 -2.03
C ASN A 215 23.32 -20.03 -2.58
N ASN A 216 24.39 -19.77 -3.33
CA ASN A 216 25.22 -20.82 -3.94
C ASN A 216 26.59 -21.00 -3.26
N ASN A 217 26.83 -20.36 -2.11
CA ASN A 217 28.10 -20.38 -1.40
C ASN A 217 27.93 -20.72 0.11
N PRO A 218 28.56 -21.77 0.64
CA PRO A 218 29.39 -22.81 -0.02
C PRO A 218 28.58 -23.95 -0.66
N ALA A 219 27.29 -24.07 -0.35
CA ALA A 219 26.38 -25.07 -0.90
C ALA A 219 25.09 -24.42 -1.38
N PRO A 220 24.43 -24.96 -2.41
CA PRO A 220 23.16 -24.42 -2.89
C PRO A 220 22.11 -24.49 -1.77
N ALA A 221 21.65 -23.34 -1.32
CA ALA A 221 20.57 -23.20 -0.35
C ALA A 221 19.58 -22.13 -0.79
N THR A 222 18.31 -22.29 -0.48
CA THR A 222 17.31 -21.23 -0.60
C THR A 222 17.21 -20.57 0.77
N GLU A 223 17.29 -19.25 0.79
CA GLU A 223 17.07 -18.39 1.96
C GLU A 223 15.77 -17.65 1.79
N THR A 224 14.84 -17.82 2.71
CA THR A 224 13.56 -17.14 2.74
C THR A 224 13.63 -15.97 3.72
N PHE A 225 13.40 -14.77 3.23
CA PHE A 225 13.39 -13.51 3.98
C PHE A 225 11.96 -13.10 4.25
N LYS A 226 11.55 -13.10 5.52
CA LYS A 226 10.19 -12.80 5.95
C LYS A 226 10.16 -11.64 6.92
N ALA A 227 9.34 -10.64 6.61
CA ALA A 227 9.08 -9.50 7.50
C ALA A 227 7.62 -9.06 7.40
N THR A 228 7.07 -8.59 8.53
CA THR A 228 5.73 -8.00 8.60
C THR A 228 5.85 -6.50 8.77
N TYR A 229 5.10 -5.73 7.98
CA TYR A 229 5.16 -4.28 7.95
C TYR A 229 3.84 -3.66 8.39
N ASP A 230 3.95 -2.79 9.39
CA ASP A 230 2.89 -1.90 9.84
C ASP A 230 3.27 -0.49 9.43
N SER A 231 2.55 0.06 8.44
CA SER A 231 2.90 1.36 7.86
C SER A 231 1.76 2.36 8.01
N HIS A 232 2.15 3.57 8.38
CA HIS A 232 1.28 4.70 8.60
C HIS A 232 1.54 5.75 7.53
N HIS A 233 0.49 6.28 6.91
CA HIS A 233 0.60 7.27 5.87
C HIS A 233 -0.23 8.50 6.21
N ILE A 234 0.32 9.70 6.00
CA ILE A 234 -0.44 10.95 5.94
C ILE A 234 -0.46 11.39 4.48
N ILE A 235 -1.64 11.53 3.94
CA ILE A 235 -1.90 11.68 2.52
C ILE A 235 -2.77 12.92 2.30
N ALA A 236 -2.46 13.70 1.27
CA ALA A 236 -3.32 14.76 0.76
C ALA A 236 -3.49 14.63 -0.75
N GLY A 237 -4.62 15.06 -1.27
CA GLY A 237 -4.90 14.93 -2.69
C GLY A 237 -6.11 15.69 -3.17
N LEU A 238 -6.39 15.48 -4.45
CA LEU A 238 -7.55 16.05 -5.14
C LEU A 238 -8.54 14.95 -5.50
N SER A 239 -9.81 15.27 -5.42
CA SER A 239 -10.93 14.39 -5.73
C SER A 239 -11.77 15.01 -6.85
N LEU A 240 -12.04 14.24 -7.89
CA LEU A 240 -12.98 14.58 -8.95
C LEU A 240 -14.26 13.79 -8.78
N ARG A 241 -15.42 14.41 -9.02
CA ARG A 241 -16.76 13.82 -8.93
C ARG A 241 -17.47 13.91 -10.28
N PHE A 242 -18.20 12.87 -10.61
CA PHE A 242 -18.90 12.75 -11.89
C PHE A 242 -20.38 12.38 -11.67
#